data_2dfdea07a9f6f2d761d73bebb4127314
#
_entry.id   2dfdea07a9f6f2d761d73bebb4127314
#
_cell.length_a   1.000
_cell.length_b   1.000
_cell.length_c   1.000
_cell.angle_alpha   90.00
_cell.angle_beta   90.00
_cell.angle_gamma   90.00
#
_symmetry.space_group_name_H-M   'P 1'
#
loop_
_entity.id
_entity.type
_entity.pdbx_description
1 polymer ?
#
loop_
_entity_poly.entity_id
_entity_poly.type
_entity_poly.pdbx_seq_one_letter_code
_entity_poly.pdbx_strand_id
1 'polypeptide(L)'
;MKRFFMLFAALFLAVSLKAQIPSAKCSADGVVRAGGSFVMTVDINKCDLSCYAQFQQLLPEGFAATEISGESDNANFYFENNKVFYQWYKLPIERNAVRLKFNVAVSEGVKVGKYEIPGYFSYQVKNRLGQIDTPVTVTVQ
;
A
#
# COMPACT_ATOMS: atom_id res chain seq x y z
N MET A 1 -35.39 -19.03 40.98
CA MET A 1 -35.07 -19.65 39.67
C MET A 1 -35.19 -18.72 38.46
N LYS A 2 -35.53 -17.46 38.64
CA LYS A 2 -35.62 -16.51 37.52
C LYS A 2 -34.42 -15.60 37.35
N ARG A 3 -33.31 -15.87 38.04
CA ARG A 3 -32.11 -15.00 38.01
C ARG A 3 -31.01 -15.48 37.09
N PHE A 4 -31.19 -16.62 36.43
CA PHE A 4 -30.18 -17.20 35.56
C PHE A 4 -30.29 -16.75 34.11
N PHE A 5 -31.37 -16.08 33.71
CA PHE A 5 -31.59 -15.72 32.31
C PHE A 5 -31.01 -14.35 31.91
N MET A 6 -30.57 -13.54 32.89
CA MET A 6 -30.05 -12.18 32.59
C MET A 6 -28.54 -12.14 32.32
N LEU A 7 -27.81 -13.22 32.60
CA LEU A 7 -26.35 -13.23 32.38
C LEU A 7 -25.94 -13.64 30.97
N PHE A 8 -26.84 -14.21 30.18
CA PHE A 8 -26.53 -14.67 28.84
C PHE A 8 -26.68 -13.57 27.76
N ALA A 9 -27.41 -12.52 28.04
CA ALA A 9 -27.61 -11.44 27.07
C ALA A 9 -26.43 -10.45 26.99
N ALA A 10 -25.62 -10.38 28.03
CA ALA A 10 -24.46 -9.46 28.07
C ALA A 10 -23.23 -9.98 27.34
N LEU A 11 -23.16 -11.30 27.10
CA LEU A 11 -22.00 -11.90 26.45
C LEU A 11 -22.02 -11.80 24.92
N PHE A 12 -23.19 -11.57 24.34
CA PHE A 12 -23.34 -11.51 22.87
C PHE A 12 -23.02 -10.12 22.29
N LEU A 13 -22.97 -9.09 23.10
CA LEU A 13 -22.70 -7.71 22.66
C LEU A 13 -21.20 -7.40 22.54
N ALA A 14 -20.33 -8.23 23.12
CA ALA A 14 -18.90 -8.00 23.09
C ALA A 14 -18.20 -8.51 21.81
N VAL A 15 -18.88 -9.30 20.97
CA VAL A 15 -18.28 -9.97 19.81
C VAL A 15 -18.46 -9.16 18.51
N SER A 16 -19.31 -8.12 18.49
CA SER A 16 -19.68 -7.41 17.27
C SER A 16 -18.92 -6.11 17.00
N LEU A 17 -17.86 -5.80 17.79
CA LEU A 17 -17.13 -4.54 17.68
C LEU A 17 -15.67 -4.72 17.24
N LYS A 18 -15.39 -5.65 16.32
CA LYS A 18 -14.08 -5.66 15.67
C LYS A 18 -14.06 -4.60 14.58
N ALA A 19 -13.45 -3.45 14.90
CA ALA A 19 -13.15 -2.44 13.90
C ALA A 19 -12.27 -3.07 12.81
N GLN A 20 -12.65 -2.93 11.53
CA GLN A 20 -11.82 -3.35 10.42
C GLN A 20 -10.60 -2.43 10.37
N ILE A 21 -9.42 -3.04 10.27
CA ILE A 21 -8.14 -2.33 10.21
C ILE A 21 -7.68 -2.33 8.74
N PRO A 22 -7.34 -1.16 8.17
CA PRO A 22 -6.77 -1.12 6.84
C PRO A 22 -5.46 -1.90 6.76
N SER A 23 -5.18 -2.48 5.60
CA SER A 23 -3.95 -3.19 5.33
C SER A 23 -3.40 -2.82 3.96
N ALA A 24 -2.10 -2.95 3.78
CA ALA A 24 -1.45 -2.67 2.52
C ALA A 24 -0.27 -3.61 2.33
N LYS A 25 -0.03 -4.00 1.09
CA LYS A 25 1.07 -4.87 0.73
C LYS A 25 1.64 -4.46 -0.63
N CYS A 26 2.97 -4.37 -0.69
CA CYS A 26 3.69 -4.16 -1.93
C CYS A 26 4.32 -5.47 -2.39
N SER A 27 4.26 -5.76 -3.68
CA SER A 27 4.86 -6.94 -4.27
C SER A 27 5.47 -6.63 -5.63
N ALA A 28 6.49 -7.40 -6.00
CA ALA A 28 7.19 -7.27 -7.28
C ALA A 28 7.68 -8.63 -7.73
N ASP A 29 8.03 -8.75 -9.01
CA ASP A 29 8.80 -9.89 -9.47
C ASP A 29 10.12 -9.90 -8.70
N GLY A 30 10.44 -11.02 -8.05
CA GLY A 30 11.56 -11.09 -7.11
C GLY A 30 12.93 -10.87 -7.72
N VAL A 31 13.07 -10.99 -9.04
CA VAL A 31 14.35 -10.96 -9.76
C VAL A 31 14.23 -10.09 -10.99
N VAL A 32 15.21 -9.21 -11.20
CA VAL A 32 15.32 -8.36 -12.39
C VAL A 32 16.80 -8.29 -12.82
N ARG A 33 17.03 -8.07 -14.09
CA ARG A 33 18.39 -7.82 -14.60
C ARG A 33 18.68 -6.32 -14.65
N ALA A 34 19.94 -5.94 -14.41
CA ALA A 34 20.37 -4.58 -14.71
C ALA A 34 20.06 -4.24 -16.16
N GLY A 35 19.50 -3.08 -16.42
CA GLY A 35 18.98 -2.67 -17.72
C GLY A 35 17.57 -3.16 -18.02
N GLY A 36 16.98 -3.98 -17.16
CA GLY A 36 15.62 -4.48 -17.30
C GLY A 36 14.60 -3.64 -16.51
N SER A 37 13.38 -4.15 -16.48
CA SER A 37 12.29 -3.51 -15.75
C SER A 37 11.37 -4.56 -15.14
N PHE A 38 10.60 -4.14 -14.15
CA PHE A 38 9.59 -4.98 -13.52
C PHE A 38 8.38 -4.14 -13.12
N VAL A 39 7.28 -4.82 -12.83
CA VAL A 39 6.06 -4.17 -12.37
C VAL A 39 5.98 -4.27 -10.84
N MET A 40 5.77 -3.12 -10.22
CA MET A 40 5.48 -3.04 -8.80
C MET A 40 3.97 -3.00 -8.61
N THR A 41 3.45 -3.83 -7.72
CA THR A 41 2.03 -3.89 -7.41
C THR A 41 1.81 -3.54 -5.93
N VAL A 42 0.89 -2.63 -5.67
CA VAL A 42 0.50 -2.25 -4.32
C VAL A 42 -0.97 -2.59 -4.13
N ASP A 43 -1.24 -3.51 -3.23
CA ASP A 43 -2.61 -3.89 -2.87
C ASP A 43 -2.96 -3.27 -1.52
N ILE A 44 -4.02 -2.47 -1.51
CA ILE A 44 -4.48 -1.77 -0.32
C ILE A 44 -5.91 -2.19 -0.03
N ASN A 45 -6.15 -2.70 1.16
CA ASN A 45 -7.50 -2.86 1.70
C ASN A 45 -7.76 -1.68 2.63
N LYS A 46 -8.50 -0.70 2.12
CA LYS A 46 -8.77 0.53 2.85
C LYS A 46 -9.98 0.43 3.77
N CYS A 47 -10.68 -0.71 3.74
CA CYS A 47 -11.95 -0.88 4.45
C CYS A 47 -12.95 0.21 4.02
N ASP A 48 -13.52 0.94 4.93
CA ASP A 48 -14.47 2.02 4.64
C ASP A 48 -13.86 3.42 4.61
N LEU A 49 -12.52 3.52 4.58
CA LEU A 49 -11.84 4.82 4.51
C LEU A 49 -12.19 5.55 3.21
N SER A 50 -12.56 6.83 3.34
CA SER A 50 -12.82 7.72 2.21
C SER A 50 -12.08 9.05 2.38
N CYS A 51 -10.99 9.05 3.10
CA CYS A 51 -10.22 10.22 3.47
C CYS A 51 -9.07 10.49 2.50
N TYR A 52 -8.32 11.55 2.78
CA TYR A 52 -7.05 11.81 2.14
C TYR A 52 -6.07 10.68 2.45
N ALA A 53 -5.35 10.23 1.44
CA ALA A 53 -4.37 9.18 1.60
C ALA A 53 -3.22 9.34 0.61
N GLN A 54 -2.09 8.72 0.91
CA GLN A 54 -0.96 8.67 -0.01
C GLN A 54 -0.17 7.37 0.17
N PHE A 55 0.44 6.95 -0.91
CA PHE A 55 1.45 5.89 -0.92
C PHE A 55 2.78 6.50 -1.31
N GLN A 56 3.83 6.15 -0.59
CA GLN A 56 5.20 6.56 -0.89
C GLN A 56 6.11 5.36 -0.92
N GLN A 57 7.07 5.39 -1.83
CA GLN A 57 8.10 4.37 -1.90
C GLN A 57 9.42 5.02 -2.31
N LEU A 58 10.48 4.71 -1.57
CA LEU A 58 11.82 5.21 -1.86
C LEU A 58 12.57 4.15 -2.67
N LEU A 59 12.82 4.43 -3.93
CA LEU A 59 13.57 3.54 -4.80
C LEU A 59 15.07 3.74 -4.62
N PRO A 60 15.88 2.67 -4.76
CA PRO A 60 17.33 2.80 -4.77
C PRO A 60 17.82 3.63 -5.95
N GLU A 61 19.02 4.17 -5.83
CA GLU A 61 19.67 4.90 -6.92
C GLU A 61 19.78 4.00 -8.16
N GLY A 62 19.49 4.54 -9.32
CA GLY A 62 19.47 3.82 -10.58
C GLY A 62 18.15 3.13 -10.93
N PHE A 63 17.16 3.20 -10.02
CA PHE A 63 15.80 2.74 -10.28
C PHE A 63 14.93 3.95 -10.64
N ALA A 64 14.06 3.78 -11.62
CA ALA A 64 13.15 4.85 -12.04
C ALA A 64 11.75 4.30 -12.25
N ALA A 65 10.75 5.00 -11.75
CA ALA A 65 9.36 4.58 -11.85
C ALA A 65 8.61 5.37 -12.92
N THR A 66 7.74 4.68 -13.64
CA THR A 66 6.81 5.28 -14.60
C THR A 66 5.41 4.75 -14.36
N GLU A 67 4.42 5.62 -14.54
CA GLU A 67 3.02 5.26 -14.37
C GLU A 67 2.56 4.31 -15.47
N ILE A 68 1.73 3.34 -15.11
CA ILE A 68 0.99 2.53 -16.07
C ILE A 68 -0.41 3.12 -16.20
N SER A 69 -0.77 3.51 -17.42
CA SER A 69 -2.08 4.11 -17.69
C SER A 69 -3.22 3.19 -17.23
N GLY A 70 -4.18 3.77 -16.50
CA GLY A 70 -5.34 3.04 -16.00
C GLY A 70 -5.10 2.22 -14.74
N GLU A 71 -3.89 2.23 -14.17
CA GLU A 71 -3.53 1.39 -13.01
C GLU A 71 -3.22 2.22 -11.76
N SER A 72 -3.69 3.46 -11.70
CA SER A 72 -3.43 4.36 -10.56
C SER A 72 -4.64 4.56 -9.64
N ASP A 73 -5.73 3.90 -9.93
CA ASP A 73 -6.95 3.89 -9.10
C ASP A 73 -7.39 5.29 -8.62
N ASN A 74 -7.44 6.24 -9.58
CA ASN A 74 -7.78 7.66 -9.39
C ASN A 74 -6.78 8.45 -8.53
N ALA A 75 -5.64 7.88 -8.20
CA ALA A 75 -4.58 8.62 -7.53
C ALA A 75 -3.77 9.44 -8.51
N ASN A 76 -3.19 10.52 -8.04
CA ASN A 76 -2.19 11.27 -8.78
C ASN A 76 -0.83 10.65 -8.55
N PHE A 77 -0.09 10.39 -9.65
CA PHE A 77 1.23 9.78 -9.62
C PHE A 77 2.31 10.85 -9.79
N TYR A 78 3.35 10.76 -8.97
CA TYR A 78 4.56 11.58 -9.09
C TYR A 78 5.77 10.69 -8.84
N PHE A 79 6.83 10.93 -9.62
CA PHE A 79 8.15 10.34 -9.36
C PHE A 79 9.17 11.46 -9.34
N GLU A 80 9.78 11.69 -8.20
CA GLU A 80 10.74 12.76 -7.98
C GLU A 80 11.73 12.38 -6.88
N ASN A 81 13.01 12.67 -7.07
CA ASN A 81 14.06 12.39 -6.08
C ASN A 81 14.08 10.92 -5.63
N ASN A 82 13.93 10.00 -6.58
CA ASN A 82 13.86 8.55 -6.35
C ASN A 82 12.65 8.11 -5.50
N LYS A 83 11.68 8.96 -5.30
CA LYS A 83 10.46 8.64 -4.57
C LYS A 83 9.28 8.53 -5.50
N VAL A 84 8.52 7.46 -5.31
CA VAL A 84 7.22 7.26 -5.94
C VAL A 84 6.16 7.80 -4.99
N PHE A 85 5.26 8.62 -5.52
CA PHE A 85 4.12 9.15 -4.77
C PHE A 85 2.84 8.86 -5.52
N TYR A 86 1.87 8.29 -4.80
CA TYR A 86 0.48 8.27 -5.22
C TYR A 86 -0.32 9.03 -4.17
N GLN A 87 -1.14 9.95 -4.63
CA GLN A 87 -1.90 10.83 -3.75
C GLN A 87 -3.37 10.79 -4.12
N TRP A 88 -4.22 10.54 -3.13
CA TRP A 88 -5.66 10.65 -3.24
C TRP A 88 -6.12 11.80 -2.36
N TYR A 89 -6.83 12.76 -2.95
CA TYR A 89 -7.55 13.76 -2.15
C TYR A 89 -8.67 13.10 -1.37
N LYS A 90 -9.26 12.07 -1.96
CA LYS A 90 -10.30 11.27 -1.35
C LYS A 90 -10.23 9.85 -1.93
N LEU A 91 -10.09 8.88 -1.07
CA LEU A 91 -10.10 7.48 -1.50
C LEU A 91 -11.45 7.11 -2.13
N PRO A 92 -11.47 6.18 -3.13
CA PRO A 92 -12.73 5.76 -3.74
C PRO A 92 -13.72 5.21 -2.70
N ILE A 93 -14.98 5.60 -2.81
CA ILE A 93 -16.04 5.17 -1.89
C ILE A 93 -16.63 3.83 -2.32
N GLU A 94 -16.56 3.52 -3.60
CA GLU A 94 -17.30 2.45 -4.25
C GLU A 94 -16.78 1.05 -3.92
N ARG A 95 -15.55 0.95 -3.41
CA ARG A 95 -14.90 -0.33 -3.15
C ARG A 95 -13.91 -0.21 -2.00
N ASN A 96 -13.65 -1.35 -1.36
CA ASN A 96 -12.72 -1.41 -0.23
C ASN A 96 -11.28 -1.71 -0.66
N ALA A 97 -11.08 -2.25 -1.86
CA ALA A 97 -9.77 -2.59 -2.38
C ALA A 97 -9.30 -1.55 -3.39
N VAL A 98 -8.06 -1.12 -3.23
CA VAL A 98 -7.37 -0.21 -4.15
C VAL A 98 -6.10 -0.90 -4.60
N ARG A 99 -5.82 -0.88 -5.90
CA ARG A 99 -4.62 -1.50 -6.46
C ARG A 99 -3.89 -0.49 -7.32
N LEU A 100 -2.58 -0.39 -7.09
CA LEU A 100 -1.67 0.41 -7.89
C LEU A 100 -0.69 -0.51 -8.59
N LYS A 101 -0.38 -0.20 -9.85
CA LYS A 101 0.69 -0.84 -10.59
C LYS A 101 1.51 0.21 -11.32
N PHE A 102 2.82 0.08 -11.23
CA PHE A 102 3.73 0.97 -11.95
C PHE A 102 4.97 0.21 -12.39
N ASN A 103 5.60 0.70 -13.47
CA ASN A 103 6.84 0.13 -13.97
C ASN A 103 8.03 0.69 -13.23
N VAL A 104 8.99 -0.16 -12.92
CA VAL A 104 10.28 0.25 -12.36
C VAL A 104 11.37 -0.23 -13.31
N ALA A 105 12.13 0.72 -13.85
CA ALA A 105 13.27 0.44 -14.71
C ALA A 105 14.54 0.45 -13.86
N VAL A 106 15.42 -0.53 -14.10
CA VAL A 106 16.70 -0.67 -13.42
C VAL A 106 17.80 -0.32 -14.41
N SER A 107 18.61 0.69 -14.12
CA SER A 107 19.67 1.09 -15.04
C SER A 107 20.76 0.04 -15.12
N GLU A 108 21.49 0.03 -16.25
CA GLU A 108 22.56 -0.94 -16.50
C GLU A 108 23.70 -0.85 -15.49
N GLY A 109 23.89 0.31 -14.87
CA GLY A 109 24.95 0.54 -13.90
C GLY A 109 24.63 0.06 -12.48
N VAL A 110 23.42 -0.45 -12.24
CA VAL A 110 23.02 -0.93 -10.92
C VAL A 110 23.76 -2.23 -10.61
N LYS A 111 24.37 -2.29 -9.44
CA LYS A 111 25.12 -3.47 -9.00
C LYS A 111 24.19 -4.63 -8.70
N VAL A 112 24.68 -5.83 -9.02
CA VAL A 112 24.03 -7.08 -8.66
C VAL A 112 23.92 -7.19 -7.15
N GLY A 113 22.75 -7.62 -6.68
CA GLY A 113 22.53 -7.78 -5.24
C GLY A 113 21.07 -7.70 -4.86
N LYS A 114 20.83 -7.80 -3.58
CA LYS A 114 19.52 -7.70 -2.96
C LYS A 114 19.25 -6.28 -2.53
N TYR A 115 18.10 -5.75 -2.93
CA TYR A 115 17.69 -4.39 -2.58
C TYR A 115 16.40 -4.44 -1.79
N GLU A 116 16.42 -3.89 -0.59
CA GLU A 116 15.23 -3.68 0.20
C GLU A 116 14.68 -2.29 -0.10
N ILE A 117 13.41 -2.25 -0.53
CA ILE A 117 12.76 -1.02 -0.95
C ILE A 117 11.70 -0.66 0.08
N PRO A 118 11.92 0.38 0.89
CA PRO A 118 10.95 0.82 1.89
C PRO A 118 9.80 1.56 1.23
N GLY A 119 8.63 1.45 1.80
CA GLY A 119 7.46 2.17 1.38
C GLY A 119 6.41 2.19 2.47
N TYR A 120 5.42 3.04 2.32
CA TYR A 120 4.31 3.07 3.26
C TYR A 120 3.05 3.65 2.62
N PHE A 121 1.92 3.17 3.10
CA PHE A 121 0.61 3.76 2.86
C PHE A 121 0.19 4.54 4.09
N SER A 122 -0.16 5.81 3.91
CA SER A 122 -0.62 6.66 5.01
C SER A 122 -1.99 7.24 4.69
N TYR A 123 -2.79 7.43 5.73
CA TYR A 123 -4.13 7.99 5.61
C TYR A 123 -4.42 8.86 6.82
N GLN A 124 -5.24 9.88 6.60
CA GLN A 124 -5.59 10.84 7.65
C GLN A 124 -7.10 10.77 7.89
N VAL A 125 -7.48 10.34 9.09
CA VAL A 125 -8.87 10.28 9.54
C VAL A 125 -9.01 11.19 10.73
N LYS A 126 -9.86 12.22 10.61
CA LYS A 126 -10.02 13.25 11.64
C LYS A 126 -8.65 13.87 11.95
N ASN A 127 -8.19 13.79 13.19
CA ASN A 127 -6.88 14.32 13.59
C ASN A 127 -5.83 13.22 13.77
N ARG A 128 -6.06 12.04 13.18
CA ARG A 128 -5.15 10.89 13.30
C ARG A 128 -4.53 10.54 11.97
N LEU A 129 -3.23 10.34 11.99
CA LEU A 129 -2.48 9.81 10.86
C LEU A 129 -2.25 8.32 11.06
N GLY A 130 -2.76 7.52 10.14
CA GLY A 130 -2.45 6.09 10.09
C GLY A 130 -1.34 5.83 9.09
N GLN A 131 -0.49 4.83 9.37
CA GLN A 131 0.60 4.46 8.47
C GLN A 131 0.79 2.94 8.50
N ILE A 132 0.95 2.37 7.31
CA ILE A 132 1.20 0.94 7.14
C ILE A 132 2.45 0.79 6.28
N ASP A 133 3.48 0.15 6.80
CA ASP A 133 4.71 -0.09 6.05
C ASP A 133 4.50 -1.17 4.99
N THR A 134 5.08 -0.93 3.81
CA THR A 134 4.96 -1.81 2.65
C THR A 134 6.34 -2.13 2.08
N PRO A 135 7.22 -2.78 2.84
CA PRO A 135 8.55 -3.12 2.34
C PRO A 135 8.47 -4.19 1.26
N VAL A 136 9.41 -4.13 0.32
CA VAL A 136 9.54 -5.14 -0.73
C VAL A 136 11.03 -5.37 -1.00
N THR A 137 11.39 -6.60 -1.34
CA THR A 137 12.77 -6.98 -1.67
C THR A 137 12.85 -7.39 -3.13
N VAL A 138 13.83 -6.85 -3.85
CA VAL A 138 14.09 -7.16 -5.26
C VAL A 138 15.55 -7.54 -5.39
N THR A 139 15.82 -8.60 -6.17
CA THR A 139 17.18 -9.05 -6.47
C THR A 139 17.54 -8.63 -7.89
N VAL A 140 18.66 -7.93 -8.05
CA VAL A 140 19.25 -7.57 -9.35
C VAL A 140 20.30 -8.61 -9.68
N GLN A 141 20.18 -9.21 -10.83
CA GLN A 141 21.14 -10.21 -11.37
C GLN A 141 21.95 -9.67 -12.53
#